data_4d0fe6e0ee4113a482782f6b9f297a93
#
_entry.id   4d0fe6e0ee4113a482782f6b9f297a93
#
_cell.length_a   1.000
_cell.length_b   1.000
_cell.length_c   1.000
_cell.angle_alpha   90.00
_cell.angle_beta   90.00
_cell.angle_gamma   90.00
#
_symmetry.space_group_name_H-M   'P 1'
#
loop_
_entity.id
_entity.type
_entity.pdbx_description
1 polymer ?
#
loop_
_entity_poly.entity_id
_entity_poly.type
_entity_poly.pdbx_seq_one_letter_code
_entity_poly.pdbx_strand_id
1 'polypeptide(L)'
;MMKAPPRQLSFVNLHTGEHLRAEYWAQGRYLRDGMREINRLMRDHRNGAVHPIDPRLLDVLFQLQRRIGKRGPIQIVSAYRSPETNALLREADPDGVATHSYHMDGKAVDIRIPGLPLRTLHRAALSLRAGGVGYYPSSNFVHVDVGPVRRW
;
A
#
# COMPACT_ATOMS: atom_id res chain seq x y z
N MET A 1 -23.98 -23.08 4.95
CA MET A 1 -22.80 -22.31 5.40
C MET A 1 -22.47 -21.24 4.36
N MET A 2 -22.47 -20.01 4.77
CA MET A 2 -22.14 -18.91 3.85
C MET A 2 -20.63 -18.80 3.64
N LYS A 3 -20.21 -18.72 2.38
CA LYS A 3 -18.81 -18.48 2.07
C LYS A 3 -18.48 -16.99 2.22
N ALA A 4 -17.28 -16.69 2.65
CA ALA A 4 -16.82 -15.31 2.71
C ALA A 4 -16.84 -14.69 1.30
N PRO A 5 -17.27 -13.42 1.16
CA PRO A 5 -17.28 -12.78 -0.15
C PRO A 5 -15.86 -12.55 -0.67
N PRO A 6 -15.67 -12.45 -1.98
CA PRO A 6 -14.37 -12.11 -2.55
C PRO A 6 -13.85 -10.77 -2.02
N ARG A 7 -12.53 -10.66 -1.89
CA ARG A 7 -11.88 -9.42 -1.49
C ARG A 7 -11.40 -8.68 -2.73
N GLN A 8 -11.91 -7.47 -2.88
CA GLN A 8 -11.64 -6.62 -4.02
C GLN A 8 -11.07 -5.29 -3.53
N LEU A 9 -10.08 -4.78 -4.25
CA LEU A 9 -9.47 -3.48 -3.98
C LEU A 9 -9.47 -2.65 -5.25
N SER A 10 -9.65 -1.34 -5.08
CA SER A 10 -9.58 -0.38 -6.17
C SER A 10 -8.47 0.61 -5.89
N PHE A 11 -7.63 0.86 -6.89
CA PHE A 11 -6.45 1.70 -6.77
C PHE A 11 -6.35 2.71 -7.89
N VAL A 12 -5.71 3.82 -7.59
CA VAL A 12 -5.21 4.78 -8.59
C VAL A 12 -3.74 5.03 -8.28
N ASN A 13 -2.86 4.76 -9.21
CA ASN A 13 -1.45 5.12 -9.07
C ASN A 13 -1.28 6.58 -9.48
N LEU A 14 -0.88 7.43 -8.55
CA LEU A 14 -0.80 8.87 -8.79
C LEU A 14 0.33 9.26 -9.74
N HIS A 15 1.35 8.42 -9.90
CA HIS A 15 2.49 8.71 -10.79
C HIS A 15 2.25 8.27 -12.23
N THR A 16 1.51 7.19 -12.43
CA THR A 16 1.24 6.64 -13.76
C THR A 16 -0.15 7.00 -14.28
N GLY A 17 -1.06 7.38 -13.39
CA GLY A 17 -2.46 7.63 -13.73
C GLY A 17 -3.28 6.36 -13.93
N GLU A 18 -2.70 5.20 -13.73
CA GLU A 18 -3.38 3.94 -13.92
C GLU A 18 -4.43 3.69 -12.84
N HIS A 19 -5.57 3.16 -13.27
CA HIS A 19 -6.66 2.73 -12.39
C HIS A 19 -6.74 1.22 -12.44
N LEU A 20 -6.99 0.59 -11.30
CA LEU A 20 -7.17 -0.86 -11.23
C LEU A 20 -8.24 -1.20 -10.21
N ARG A 21 -9.09 -2.14 -10.58
CA ARG A 21 -10.04 -2.79 -9.70
C ARG A 21 -9.82 -4.28 -9.83
N ALA A 22 -9.38 -4.92 -8.74
CA ALA A 22 -8.99 -6.33 -8.80
C ALA A 22 -9.48 -7.11 -7.60
N GLU A 23 -9.96 -8.32 -7.86
CA GLU A 23 -10.17 -9.32 -6.82
C GLU A 23 -8.84 -10.02 -6.59
N TYR A 24 -8.38 -10.04 -5.33
CA TYR A 24 -7.11 -10.67 -5.00
C TYR A 24 -7.28 -11.92 -4.12
N TRP A 25 -8.48 -12.16 -3.63
CA TRP A 25 -8.78 -13.28 -2.74
C TRP A 25 -10.22 -13.72 -2.93
N ALA A 26 -10.43 -15.02 -3.04
CA ALA A 26 -11.77 -15.63 -3.10
C ALA A 26 -11.69 -17.11 -2.73
N GLN A 27 -12.75 -17.61 -2.11
CA GLN A 27 -12.90 -19.04 -1.77
C GLN A 27 -11.71 -19.61 -1.00
N GLY A 28 -11.21 -18.82 -0.04
CA GLY A 28 -10.16 -19.26 0.87
C GLY A 28 -8.73 -19.15 0.33
N ARG A 29 -8.50 -18.52 -0.84
CA ARG A 29 -7.15 -18.41 -1.39
C ARG A 29 -6.93 -17.11 -2.14
N TYR A 30 -5.66 -16.73 -2.24
CA TYR A 30 -5.26 -15.58 -3.04
C TYR A 30 -5.33 -15.95 -4.52
N LEU A 31 -5.78 -14.98 -5.34
CA LEU A 31 -5.99 -15.17 -6.77
C LEU A 31 -4.76 -14.68 -7.54
N ARG A 32 -4.16 -15.56 -8.29
CA ARG A 32 -2.91 -15.27 -9.04
C ARG A 32 -3.05 -14.07 -9.96
N ASP A 33 -4.13 -14.01 -10.74
CA ASP A 33 -4.30 -12.94 -11.74
C ASP A 33 -4.49 -11.59 -11.09
N GLY A 34 -5.33 -11.51 -10.06
CA GLY A 34 -5.53 -10.27 -9.31
C GLY A 34 -4.26 -9.80 -8.63
N MET A 35 -3.50 -10.73 -8.04
CA MET A 35 -2.21 -10.41 -7.42
C MET A 35 -1.21 -9.88 -8.45
N ARG A 36 -1.17 -10.48 -9.63
CA ARG A 36 -0.27 -10.06 -10.71
C ARG A 36 -0.59 -8.64 -11.19
N GLU A 37 -1.87 -8.32 -11.36
CA GLU A 37 -2.30 -6.98 -11.75
C GLU A 37 -1.93 -5.94 -10.69
N ILE A 38 -2.11 -6.28 -9.43
CA ILE A 38 -1.76 -5.39 -8.32
C ILE A 38 -0.24 -5.18 -8.26
N ASN A 39 0.54 -6.24 -8.43
CA ASN A 39 2.01 -6.13 -8.46
C ASN A 39 2.45 -5.14 -9.54
N ARG A 40 1.85 -5.21 -10.72
CA ARG A 40 2.16 -4.31 -11.82
C ARG A 40 1.73 -2.87 -11.51
N LEU A 41 0.55 -2.66 -10.96
CA LEU A 41 0.08 -1.34 -10.58
C LEU A 41 1.03 -0.70 -9.56
N MET A 42 1.55 -1.49 -8.64
CA MET A 42 2.40 -1.04 -7.54
C MET A 42 3.90 -1.09 -7.86
N ARG A 43 4.26 -1.22 -9.14
CA ARG A 43 5.67 -1.25 -9.56
C ARG A 43 6.39 0.04 -9.20
N ASP A 44 7.71 -0.02 -9.20
CA ASP A 44 8.54 1.17 -9.05
C ASP A 44 8.30 2.07 -10.28
N HIS A 45 7.65 3.21 -10.06
CA HIS A 45 7.28 4.10 -11.18
C HIS A 45 8.48 4.80 -11.82
N ARG A 46 9.65 4.76 -11.19
CA ARG A 46 10.85 5.42 -11.69
C ARG A 46 11.60 4.58 -12.71
N ASN A 47 11.64 3.25 -12.52
CA ASN A 47 12.37 2.35 -13.42
C ASN A 47 11.54 1.20 -13.98
N GLY A 48 10.26 1.12 -13.60
CA GLY A 48 9.35 0.09 -14.08
C GLY A 48 9.51 -1.29 -13.45
N ALA A 49 10.38 -1.43 -12.44
CA ALA A 49 10.62 -2.72 -11.81
C ALA A 49 9.38 -3.23 -11.08
N VAL A 50 9.02 -4.49 -11.33
CA VAL A 50 7.88 -5.17 -10.72
C VAL A 50 8.40 -6.17 -9.69
N HIS A 51 7.76 -6.21 -8.52
CA HIS A 51 8.10 -7.13 -7.44
C HIS A 51 6.80 -7.63 -6.81
N PRO A 52 6.74 -8.87 -6.34
CA PRO A 52 5.55 -9.35 -5.63
C PRO A 52 5.24 -8.49 -4.41
N ILE A 53 3.98 -8.12 -4.30
CA ILE A 53 3.45 -7.42 -3.12
C ILE A 53 3.02 -8.49 -2.13
N ASP A 54 3.40 -8.32 -0.86
CA ASP A 54 3.03 -9.26 0.20
C ASP A 54 1.49 -9.27 0.33
N PRO A 55 0.86 -10.45 0.22
CA PRO A 55 -0.60 -10.53 0.35
C PRO A 55 -1.14 -9.99 1.67
N ARG A 56 -0.35 -10.05 2.74
CA ARG A 56 -0.76 -9.49 4.04
C ARG A 56 -0.94 -7.98 3.97
N LEU A 57 -0.16 -7.30 3.13
CA LEU A 57 -0.33 -5.86 2.92
C LEU A 57 -1.69 -5.57 2.28
N LEU A 58 -2.11 -6.39 1.33
CA LEU A 58 -3.43 -6.25 0.70
C LEU A 58 -4.55 -6.50 1.71
N ASP A 59 -4.37 -7.46 2.60
CA ASP A 59 -5.34 -7.72 3.66
C ASP A 59 -5.45 -6.53 4.62
N VAL A 60 -4.34 -5.87 4.93
CA VAL A 60 -4.34 -4.65 5.75
C VAL A 60 -5.12 -3.54 5.04
N LEU A 61 -4.89 -3.34 3.75
CA LEU A 61 -5.61 -2.34 2.97
C LEU A 61 -7.11 -2.66 2.89
N PHE A 62 -7.45 -3.93 2.77
CA PHE A 62 -8.84 -4.37 2.75
C PHE A 62 -9.52 -4.08 4.10
N GLN A 63 -8.88 -4.40 5.21
CA GLN A 63 -9.41 -4.12 6.54
C GLN A 63 -9.52 -2.61 6.80
N LEU A 64 -8.55 -1.85 6.33
CA LEU A 64 -8.56 -0.40 6.44
C LEU A 64 -9.78 0.19 5.71
N GLN A 65 -10.02 -0.26 4.49
CA GLN A 65 -11.15 0.17 3.68
C GLN A 65 -12.48 -0.14 4.36
N ARG A 66 -12.60 -1.32 4.97
CA ARG A 66 -13.79 -1.70 5.74
C ARG A 66 -13.96 -0.80 6.98
N ARG A 67 -12.87 -0.50 7.66
CA ARG A 67 -12.88 0.30 8.89
C ARG A 67 -13.38 1.73 8.63
N ILE A 68 -12.99 2.33 7.54
CA ILE A 68 -13.41 3.69 7.20
C ILE A 68 -14.74 3.74 6.44
N GLY A 69 -15.25 2.61 6.01
CA GLY A 69 -16.53 2.56 5.30
C GLY A 69 -16.53 3.18 3.91
N LYS A 70 -15.37 3.48 3.35
CA LYS A 70 -15.22 4.10 2.04
C LYS A 70 -15.02 3.05 0.96
N ARG A 71 -15.59 3.30 -0.22
CA ARG A 71 -15.49 2.43 -1.39
C ARG A 71 -14.73 3.08 -2.54
N GLY A 72 -14.26 4.31 -2.37
CA GLY A 72 -13.47 4.97 -3.39
C GLY A 72 -12.10 4.34 -3.54
N PRO A 73 -11.41 4.64 -4.65
CA PRO A 73 -10.10 4.08 -4.90
C PRO A 73 -9.08 4.56 -3.88
N ILE A 74 -8.15 3.66 -3.53
CA ILE A 74 -6.99 4.02 -2.71
C ILE A 74 -5.97 4.65 -3.67
N GLN A 75 -5.55 5.87 -3.40
CA GLN A 75 -4.52 6.54 -4.18
C GLN A 75 -3.15 6.09 -3.70
N ILE A 76 -2.37 5.55 -4.61
CA ILE A 76 -1.01 5.08 -4.33
C ILE A 76 -0.03 6.21 -4.60
N VAL A 77 0.63 6.68 -3.55
CA VAL A 77 1.69 7.68 -3.63
C VAL A 77 3.03 7.00 -3.92
N SER A 78 3.29 5.87 -3.24
CA SER A 78 4.48 5.05 -3.47
C SER A 78 4.20 3.64 -2.98
N ALA A 79 4.68 2.64 -3.70
CA ALA A 79 4.53 1.24 -3.30
C ALA A 79 5.88 0.54 -3.40
N TYR A 80 6.08 -0.40 -4.36
CA TYR A 80 7.37 -1.04 -4.49
C TYR A 80 8.45 -0.04 -4.88
N ARG A 81 9.61 -0.20 -4.26
CA ARG A 81 10.81 0.59 -4.52
C ARG A 81 11.97 -0.35 -4.73
N SER A 82 12.59 -0.30 -5.91
CA SER A 82 13.75 -1.14 -6.21
C SER A 82 14.96 -0.72 -5.36
N PRO A 83 15.95 -1.62 -5.18
CA PRO A 83 17.19 -1.24 -4.49
C PRO A 83 17.89 -0.05 -5.16
N GLU A 84 17.88 0.03 -6.48
CA GLU A 84 18.49 1.12 -7.25
C GLU A 84 17.82 2.44 -6.93
N THR A 85 16.48 2.48 -6.95
CA THR A 85 15.74 3.70 -6.61
C THR A 85 15.96 4.10 -5.15
N ASN A 86 15.98 3.13 -4.23
CA ASN A 86 16.21 3.43 -2.82
C ASN A 86 17.60 4.05 -2.60
N ALA A 87 18.62 3.54 -3.31
CA ALA A 87 19.97 4.09 -3.24
C ALA A 87 20.03 5.53 -3.72
N LEU A 88 19.35 5.83 -4.83
CA LEU A 88 19.28 7.20 -5.36
C LEU A 88 18.58 8.15 -4.39
N LEU A 89 17.49 7.70 -3.77
CA LEU A 89 16.76 8.50 -2.78
C LEU A 89 17.60 8.76 -1.54
N ARG A 90 18.41 7.76 -1.11
CA ARG A 90 19.32 7.93 0.03
C ARG A 90 20.45 8.91 -0.27
N GLU A 91 20.95 8.94 -1.48
CA GLU A 91 21.96 9.93 -1.89
C GLU A 91 21.44 11.37 -1.73
N ALA A 92 20.15 11.58 -2.08
CA ALA A 92 19.52 12.88 -1.96
C ALA A 92 19.13 13.22 -0.52
N ASP A 93 18.81 12.24 0.29
CA ASP A 93 18.36 12.42 1.69
C ASP A 93 18.84 11.26 2.56
N PRO A 94 20.15 11.24 2.93
CA PRO A 94 20.71 10.10 3.69
C PRO A 94 20.06 9.88 5.05
N ASP A 95 19.57 10.94 5.68
CA ASP A 95 18.96 10.86 7.02
C ASP A 95 17.49 10.50 6.98
N GLY A 96 16.80 10.83 5.87
CA GLY A 96 15.36 10.62 5.72
C GLY A 96 14.98 9.31 5.02
N VAL A 97 15.94 8.62 4.41
CA VAL A 97 15.68 7.38 3.68
C VAL A 97 16.46 6.22 4.29
N ALA A 98 15.75 5.17 4.71
CA ALA A 98 16.36 3.99 5.32
C ALA A 98 17.24 3.25 4.31
N THR A 99 18.31 2.61 4.79
CA THR A 99 19.17 1.75 3.96
C THR A 99 18.38 0.57 3.42
N HIS A 100 17.51 0.00 4.25
CA HIS A 100 16.58 -1.05 3.85
C HIS A 100 15.16 -0.64 4.27
N SER A 101 14.31 -0.42 3.28
CA SER A 101 12.91 -0.02 3.47
C SER A 101 12.00 -1.20 3.18
N TYR A 102 10.89 -1.31 3.90
CA TYR A 102 9.87 -2.31 3.59
C TYR A 102 9.24 -2.12 2.20
N HIS A 103 9.34 -0.91 1.63
CA HIS A 103 8.98 -0.69 0.22
C HIS A 103 9.80 -1.59 -0.72
N MET A 104 11.04 -1.88 -0.38
CA MET A 104 11.93 -2.73 -1.18
C MET A 104 11.52 -4.21 -1.14
N ASP A 105 10.75 -4.60 -0.13
CA ASP A 105 10.30 -5.99 0.06
C ASP A 105 8.88 -6.22 -0.45
N GLY A 106 8.23 -5.21 -1.03
CA GLY A 106 6.82 -5.29 -1.37
C GLY A 106 5.90 -5.36 -0.16
N LYS A 107 6.33 -4.82 0.96
CA LYS A 107 5.64 -4.91 2.26
C LYS A 107 5.12 -3.56 2.77
N ALA A 108 5.29 -2.49 2.00
CA ALA A 108 4.90 -1.15 2.40
C ALA A 108 4.25 -0.40 1.26
N VAL A 109 3.34 0.49 1.61
CA VAL A 109 2.69 1.40 0.67
C VAL A 109 2.38 2.72 1.35
N ASP A 110 2.53 3.80 0.59
CA ASP A 110 2.16 5.14 1.00
C ASP A 110 0.88 5.51 0.27
N ILE A 111 -0.17 5.87 1.01
CA ILE A 111 -1.51 6.02 0.46
C ILE A 111 -2.21 7.28 0.96
N ARG A 112 -3.24 7.66 0.22
CA ARG A 112 -4.29 8.58 0.66
C ARG A 112 -5.59 8.19 -0.02
N ILE A 113 -6.70 8.69 0.50
CA ILE A 113 -8.02 8.36 -0.05
C ILE A 113 -8.75 9.68 -0.34
N PRO A 114 -9.20 9.89 -1.60
CA PRO A 114 -9.86 11.14 -1.96
C PRO A 114 -11.12 11.38 -1.12
N GLY A 115 -11.29 12.62 -0.67
CA GLY A 115 -12.45 13.00 0.12
C GLY A 115 -12.42 12.54 1.57
N LEU A 116 -11.33 11.89 2.01
CA LEU A 116 -11.16 11.48 3.39
C LEU A 116 -10.02 12.30 4.02
N PRO A 117 -10.25 12.98 5.17
CA PRO A 117 -9.16 13.67 5.85
C PRO A 117 -8.03 12.71 6.20
N LEU A 118 -6.80 13.13 5.98
CA LEU A 118 -5.64 12.27 6.23
C LEU A 118 -5.59 11.79 7.68
N ARG A 119 -6.00 12.64 8.61
CA ARG A 119 -6.08 12.29 10.03
C ARG A 119 -7.00 11.10 10.28
N THR A 120 -8.13 11.04 9.58
CA THR A 120 -9.09 9.94 9.71
C THR A 120 -8.47 8.63 9.20
N LEU A 121 -7.80 8.68 8.04
CA LEU A 121 -7.08 7.53 7.50
C LEU A 121 -5.99 7.06 8.48
N HIS A 122 -5.24 7.99 9.04
CA HIS A 122 -4.17 7.70 9.99
C HIS A 122 -4.72 6.98 11.24
N ARG A 123 -5.80 7.49 11.82
CA ARG A 123 -6.42 6.87 13.00
C ARG A 123 -6.91 5.46 12.71
N ALA A 124 -7.53 5.28 11.55
CA ALA A 124 -8.01 3.96 11.14
C ALA A 124 -6.86 2.96 11.00
N ALA A 125 -5.77 3.39 10.35
CA ALA A 125 -4.58 2.56 10.19
C ALA A 125 -3.98 2.17 11.54
N LEU A 126 -3.83 3.12 12.46
CA LEU A 126 -3.33 2.85 13.81
C LEU A 126 -4.21 1.84 14.54
N SER A 127 -5.52 1.94 14.38
CA SER A 127 -6.48 1.07 15.11
C SER A 127 -6.38 -0.38 14.69
N LEU A 128 -5.88 -0.68 13.49
CA LEU A 128 -5.73 -2.06 13.01
C LEU A 128 -4.59 -2.80 13.71
N ARG A 129 -3.58 -2.08 14.20
CA ARG A 129 -2.40 -2.66 14.87
C ARG A 129 -1.78 -3.80 14.05
N ALA A 130 -1.68 -3.59 12.75
CA ALA A 130 -1.27 -4.62 11.79
C ALA A 130 0.20 -4.53 11.38
N GLY A 131 0.86 -3.43 11.72
CA GLY A 131 2.26 -3.20 11.36
C GLY A 131 2.64 -1.76 11.60
N GLY A 132 3.62 -1.26 10.84
CA GLY A 132 4.07 0.12 10.93
C GLY A 132 3.08 1.10 10.32
N VAL A 133 2.92 2.26 10.93
CA VAL A 133 2.10 3.36 10.44
C VAL A 133 2.87 4.66 10.59
N GLY A 134 3.09 5.35 9.47
CA GLY A 134 3.75 6.66 9.44
C GLY A 134 2.79 7.74 9.00
N TYR A 135 2.84 8.90 9.64
CA TYR A 135 1.98 10.03 9.33
C TYR A 135 2.78 11.15 8.67
N TYR A 136 2.44 11.48 7.44
CA TYR A 136 3.16 12.48 6.64
C TYR A 136 2.20 13.56 6.12
N PRO A 137 1.69 14.43 7.01
CA PRO A 137 0.69 15.42 6.61
C PRO A 137 1.20 16.45 5.59
N SER A 138 2.47 16.83 5.66
CA SER A 138 3.05 17.79 4.71
C SER A 138 3.10 17.24 3.29
N SER A 139 3.30 15.93 3.15
CA SER A 139 3.33 15.24 1.85
C SER A 139 1.99 14.59 1.50
N ASN A 140 1.02 14.70 2.40
CA ASN A 140 -0.35 14.21 2.23
C ASN A 140 -0.42 12.71 1.95
N PHE A 141 0.21 11.91 2.82
CA PHE A 141 0.04 10.45 2.77
C PHE A 141 0.23 9.81 4.14
N VAL A 142 -0.27 8.59 4.26
CA VAL A 142 -0.02 7.70 5.39
C VAL A 142 0.76 6.50 4.87
N HIS A 143 1.86 6.17 5.53
CA HIS A 143 2.61 4.95 5.28
C HIS A 143 2.01 3.81 6.08
N VAL A 144 1.79 2.66 5.45
CA VAL A 144 1.43 1.42 6.13
C VAL A 144 2.33 0.28 5.66
N ASP A 145 2.71 -0.59 6.58
CA ASP A 145 3.51 -1.77 6.26
C ASP A 145 3.12 -2.96 7.13
N VAL A 146 3.64 -4.14 6.78
CA VAL A 146 3.39 -5.39 7.52
C VAL A 146 4.61 -5.83 8.34
N GLY A 147 5.47 -4.90 8.69
CA GLY A 147 6.53 -5.12 9.67
C GLY A 147 5.99 -5.10 11.10
N PRO A 148 6.87 -4.99 12.09
CA PRO A 148 6.44 -4.90 13.49
C PRO A 148 5.51 -3.72 13.74
N VAL A 149 4.60 -3.85 14.68
CA VAL A 149 3.69 -2.77 15.05
C VAL A 149 4.51 -1.62 15.66
N ARG A 150 4.45 -0.46 15.00
CA ARG A 150 5.12 0.76 15.43
C ARG A 150 4.49 1.96 14.73
N ARG A 151 4.77 3.15 15.22
CA ARG A 151 4.23 4.37 14.61
C ARG A 151 5.23 5.51 14.69
N TRP A 152 5.13 6.42 13.73
CA TRP A 152 5.93 7.64 13.71
C TRP A 152 5.22 8.76 12.97
#